data_06510ace3f90290670dbbbf6cbeb7524
#
_entry.id   06510ace3f90290670dbbbf6cbeb7524
#
_cell.length_a   1.000
_cell.length_b   1.000
_cell.length_c   1.000
_cell.angle_alpha   90.00
_cell.angle_beta   90.00
_cell.angle_gamma   90.00
#
_symmetry.space_group_name_H-M   'P 1'
#
loop_
_entity.id
_entity.type
_entity.pdbx_description
1 polymer ?
#
loop_
_entity_poly.entity_id
_entity_poly.type
_entity_poly.pdbx_seq_one_letter_code
_entity_poly.pdbx_strand_id
1 'polypeptide(L)'
;MKVEGKNELFKKNFFNKAQFALCLIVSTCLSDGLSAQELFFQVPGINTISLRVGDEWTGDPLVYLGDNQDITLSFDELYGDARQLYFEVHHCDATWNKDDLMIMEYWDGFEKNYDMYESSLSFNTTVDYIHYELVIPSSRIKVSGNYLIKVFSQEGELLVTRPFFVAERQVGVRSRVDKNIILGMQELTLAVVYGGLQVSNVLQDIKFAVWQNHNLVMVQWENAPTALHSNEVVYGDELLFEGGNEWRWADSRSIRGHMLTNSRVEFHDPYYHVTLPVDVPAKGYSYHQEWNGAQYIENYDDKLTNSSVGADYVCMHFFLQSVSQSSSVYVVGDIAGCRYPVERNMMEYMPELDAMHIMLWVKQGLANYRFVEVRDDGKVSVAETEGTFGETENNYSIAVYYHDPSEGYDRLVGFKVHNTLKTTNDFIH
;
A
#
# COMPACT_ATOMS: atom_id res chain seq x y z
N MET A 1 39.71 -19.13 3.26
CA MET A 1 40.06 -17.72 3.52
C MET A 1 40.00 -16.89 2.23
N LYS A 2 38.82 -16.83 1.57
CA LYS A 2 38.57 -16.04 0.33
C LYS A 2 37.09 -15.69 0.09
N VAL A 3 36.20 -15.92 1.05
CA VAL A 3 34.75 -15.65 0.92
C VAL A 3 34.35 -14.30 1.55
N GLU A 4 35.06 -13.85 2.59
CA GLU A 4 34.72 -12.60 3.30
C GLU A 4 34.93 -11.31 2.47
N GLY A 5 35.87 -11.30 1.51
CA GLY A 5 36.18 -10.09 0.75
C GLY A 5 35.17 -9.70 -0.33
N LYS A 6 34.33 -10.63 -0.81
CA LYS A 6 33.31 -10.33 -1.84
C LYS A 6 32.02 -9.73 -1.25
N ASN A 7 31.66 -10.14 -0.05
CA ASN A 7 30.49 -9.58 0.65
C ASN A 7 30.72 -8.13 1.09
N GLU A 8 31.95 -7.76 1.47
CA GLU A 8 32.26 -6.37 1.80
C GLU A 8 32.29 -5.44 0.58
N LEU A 9 32.71 -5.93 -0.59
CA LEU A 9 32.69 -5.12 -1.82
C LEU A 9 31.26 -4.86 -2.31
N PHE A 10 30.39 -5.85 -2.15
CA PHE A 10 28.98 -5.70 -2.52
C PHE A 10 28.22 -4.78 -1.54
N LYS A 11 28.47 -4.91 -0.24
CA LYS A 11 28.00 -3.97 0.79
C LYS A 11 28.47 -2.54 0.49
N LYS A 12 29.77 -2.32 0.18
CA LYS A 12 30.31 -0.99 -0.14
C LYS A 12 29.75 -0.38 -1.42
N ASN A 13 29.53 -1.15 -2.47
CA ASN A 13 28.99 -0.61 -3.73
C ASN A 13 27.50 -0.30 -3.65
N PHE A 14 26.73 -1.00 -2.81
CA PHE A 14 25.32 -0.72 -2.58
C PHE A 14 25.12 0.53 -1.71
N PHE A 15 25.97 0.72 -0.68
CA PHE A 15 25.89 1.89 0.21
C PHE A 15 26.49 3.17 -0.43
N ASN A 16 27.46 3.09 -1.33
CA ASN A 16 28.08 4.28 -1.93
C ASN A 16 27.26 4.91 -3.07
N LYS A 17 26.30 4.24 -3.67
CA LYS A 17 25.35 4.85 -4.63
C LYS A 17 24.16 5.56 -3.95
N ALA A 18 23.89 5.28 -2.70
CA ALA A 18 22.77 5.88 -1.95
C ALA A 18 23.07 7.26 -1.32
N GLN A 19 24.29 7.79 -1.44
CA GLN A 19 24.70 9.00 -0.73
C GLN A 19 24.70 10.29 -1.57
N PHE A 20 24.26 10.28 -2.83
CA PHE A 20 24.14 11.51 -3.64
C PHE A 20 22.88 11.48 -4.52
N ALA A 21 21.74 11.71 -3.93
CA ALA A 21 20.58 12.24 -4.65
C ALA A 21 19.83 13.21 -3.74
N LEU A 22 20.14 14.46 -3.93
CA LEU A 22 19.48 15.60 -3.32
C LEU A 22 18.06 15.68 -3.85
N CYS A 23 17.09 15.79 -2.93
CA CYS A 23 15.66 15.96 -3.13
C CYS A 23 15.32 16.83 -4.34
N LEU A 24 14.69 16.26 -5.34
CA LEU A 24 13.78 16.99 -6.20
C LEU A 24 12.36 16.76 -5.67
N ILE A 25 11.88 17.77 -4.93
CA ILE A 25 10.49 17.85 -4.45
C ILE A 25 9.64 18.10 -5.69
N VAL A 26 8.91 17.08 -6.14
CA VAL A 26 7.75 17.30 -7.02
C VAL A 26 6.61 17.77 -6.14
N SER A 27 6.49 19.10 -6.04
CA SER A 27 5.36 19.78 -5.42
C SER A 27 4.21 19.79 -6.43
N THR A 28 3.23 18.93 -6.23
CA THR A 28 1.93 19.09 -6.90
C THR A 28 0.82 18.98 -5.87
N CYS A 29 0.07 20.06 -5.78
CA CYS A 29 -1.13 20.27 -4.98
C CYS A 29 -0.91 20.25 -3.46
N LEU A 30 -0.89 21.46 -2.90
CA LEU A 30 -0.93 21.79 -1.49
C LEU A 30 -2.20 21.23 -0.83
N SER A 31 -2.12 20.02 -0.34
CA SER A 31 -2.78 19.61 0.89
C SER A 31 -1.72 19.65 1.98
N ASP A 32 -2.00 20.28 3.11
CA ASP A 32 -1.10 20.40 4.26
C ASP A 32 -0.91 19.05 5.00
N GLY A 33 -0.90 17.91 4.30
CA GLY A 33 -0.77 16.56 4.85
C GLY A 33 0.61 15.95 4.63
N LEU A 34 0.91 14.88 5.36
CA LEU A 34 2.15 14.08 5.18
C LEU A 34 2.27 13.57 3.75
N SER A 35 3.48 13.62 3.23
CA SER A 35 3.76 13.05 1.89
C SER A 35 3.60 11.53 1.90
N ALA A 36 3.32 10.96 0.72
CA ALA A 36 3.31 9.52 0.52
C ALA A 36 4.56 8.82 1.04
N GLN A 37 5.71 9.47 0.87
CA GLN A 37 7.00 8.96 1.30
C GLN A 37 7.13 8.90 2.83
N GLU A 38 6.45 9.77 3.56
CA GLU A 38 6.41 9.75 5.03
C GLU A 38 5.41 8.73 5.55
N LEU A 39 4.25 8.57 4.90
CA LEU A 39 3.22 7.58 5.28
C LEU A 39 3.73 6.13 5.15
N PHE A 40 4.53 5.86 4.11
CA PHE A 40 5.01 4.51 3.78
C PHE A 40 6.54 4.43 3.83
N PHE A 41 7.14 5.15 4.76
CA PHE A 41 8.58 5.18 4.91
C PHE A 41 9.15 3.78 5.22
N GLN A 42 10.30 3.46 4.63
CA GLN A 42 11.13 2.33 4.97
C GLN A 42 12.59 2.60 4.60
N VAL A 43 13.50 2.13 5.43
CA VAL A 43 14.94 2.22 5.13
C VAL A 43 15.36 1.12 4.15
N PRO A 44 16.46 1.31 3.38
CA PRO A 44 17.04 0.26 2.57
C PRO A 44 17.39 -0.98 3.41
N GLY A 45 17.10 -2.17 2.88
CA GLY A 45 17.29 -3.45 3.58
C GLY A 45 16.05 -3.97 4.31
N ILE A 46 15.06 -3.12 4.56
CA ILE A 46 13.74 -3.56 5.03
C ILE A 46 12.86 -3.88 3.82
N ASN A 47 12.27 -5.08 3.80
CA ASN A 47 11.48 -5.59 2.69
C ASN A 47 10.22 -6.33 3.20
N THR A 48 9.33 -6.69 2.28
CA THR A 48 8.13 -7.51 2.51
C THR A 48 7.31 -7.02 3.69
N ILE A 49 7.03 -5.69 3.72
CA ILE A 49 6.28 -5.09 4.82
C ILE A 49 4.79 -5.35 4.59
N SER A 50 4.15 -5.97 5.55
CA SER A 50 2.71 -6.24 5.57
C SER A 50 2.08 -5.68 6.84
N LEU A 51 0.98 -4.96 6.68
CA LEU A 51 0.13 -4.52 7.79
C LEU A 51 -1.27 -5.08 7.58
N ARG A 52 -1.75 -5.87 8.50
CA ARG A 52 -3.05 -6.56 8.43
C ARG A 52 -3.85 -6.39 9.73
N VAL A 53 -5.15 -6.54 9.64
CA VAL A 53 -6.07 -6.57 10.78
C VAL A 53 -6.79 -7.92 10.80
N GLY A 54 -6.57 -8.72 11.86
CA GLY A 54 -7.03 -10.09 11.90
C GLY A 54 -6.50 -10.90 10.72
N ASP A 55 -7.41 -11.60 10.01
CA ASP A 55 -7.07 -12.41 8.83
C ASP A 55 -7.14 -11.65 7.49
N GLU A 56 -7.55 -10.36 7.51
CA GLU A 56 -7.64 -9.54 6.30
C GLU A 56 -6.26 -9.02 5.90
N TRP A 57 -5.81 -9.39 4.71
CA TRP A 57 -4.47 -9.05 4.19
C TRP A 57 -4.51 -8.33 2.83
N THR A 58 -5.68 -8.27 2.19
CA THR A 58 -5.83 -7.64 0.87
C THR A 58 -6.40 -6.22 0.94
N GLY A 59 -7.11 -5.91 2.03
CA GLY A 59 -7.84 -4.66 2.26
C GLY A 59 -7.00 -3.55 2.88
N ASP A 60 -7.65 -2.40 3.12
CA ASP A 60 -7.07 -1.36 3.96
C ASP A 60 -6.96 -1.87 5.40
N PRO A 61 -5.88 -1.54 6.13
CA PRO A 61 -5.74 -1.95 7.52
C PRO A 61 -6.71 -1.16 8.42
N LEU A 62 -7.93 -1.65 8.53
CA LEU A 62 -9.05 -1.03 9.22
C LEU A 62 -9.48 -1.87 10.43
N VAL A 63 -9.56 -1.24 11.58
CA VAL A 63 -10.21 -1.79 12.77
C VAL A 63 -11.40 -0.91 13.16
N TYR A 64 -12.46 -1.49 13.72
CA TYR A 64 -13.52 -0.70 14.31
C TYR A 64 -13.29 -0.54 15.81
N LEU A 65 -13.49 0.67 16.31
CA LEU A 65 -13.33 1.02 17.71
C LEU A 65 -14.22 0.13 18.58
N GLY A 66 -13.61 -0.58 19.52
CA GLY A 66 -14.29 -1.56 20.38
C GLY A 66 -14.33 -2.99 19.84
N ASP A 67 -13.92 -3.25 18.59
CA ASP A 67 -13.70 -4.60 18.10
C ASP A 67 -12.40 -5.15 18.73
N ASN A 68 -12.38 -6.44 19.02
CA ASN A 68 -11.21 -7.08 19.61
C ASN A 68 -10.45 -7.85 18.52
N GLN A 69 -9.72 -7.10 17.71
CA GLN A 69 -8.89 -7.63 16.62
C GLN A 69 -7.44 -7.19 16.80
N ASP A 70 -6.50 -8.03 16.37
CA ASP A 70 -5.09 -7.68 16.38
C ASP A 70 -4.69 -6.97 15.09
N ILE A 71 -3.87 -5.93 15.24
CA ILE A 71 -3.19 -5.25 14.15
C ILE A 71 -1.78 -5.84 14.09
N THR A 72 -1.45 -6.51 13.00
CA THR A 72 -0.16 -7.18 12.84
C THR A 72 0.66 -6.48 11.76
N LEU A 73 1.80 -5.92 12.15
CA LEU A 73 2.82 -5.40 11.24
C LEU A 73 3.96 -6.41 11.17
N SER A 74 4.26 -6.89 9.98
CA SER A 74 5.43 -7.74 9.76
C SER A 74 6.34 -7.18 8.67
N PHE A 75 7.63 -7.45 8.77
CA PHE A 75 8.63 -7.06 7.78
C PHE A 75 9.91 -7.89 7.93
N ASP A 76 10.72 -7.91 6.90
CA ASP A 76 12.01 -8.61 6.89
C ASP A 76 13.16 -7.60 6.80
N GLU A 77 14.21 -7.84 7.55
CA GLU A 77 15.48 -7.13 7.46
C GLU A 77 16.52 -8.05 6.80
N LEU A 78 17.00 -7.68 5.61
CA LEU A 78 17.95 -8.48 4.85
C LEU A 78 19.37 -8.24 5.33
N TYR A 79 20.16 -9.32 5.48
CA TYR A 79 21.59 -9.31 5.83
C TYR A 79 21.92 -8.64 7.17
N GLY A 80 20.92 -8.47 8.04
CA GLY A 80 21.07 -7.92 9.37
C GLY A 80 21.28 -9.00 10.45
N ASP A 81 21.72 -8.56 11.63
CA ASP A 81 21.61 -9.31 12.87
C ASP A 81 20.35 -8.88 13.62
N ALA A 82 19.71 -9.78 14.34
CA ALA A 82 18.53 -9.45 15.14
C ALA A 82 18.87 -8.33 16.14
N ARG A 83 18.12 -7.25 16.08
CA ARG A 83 18.31 -6.07 16.92
C ARG A 83 17.07 -5.75 17.76
N GLN A 84 17.26 -5.02 18.82
CA GLN A 84 16.16 -4.55 19.63
C GLN A 84 15.47 -3.37 18.92
N LEU A 85 14.14 -3.45 18.89
CA LEU A 85 13.28 -2.46 18.27
C LEU A 85 12.34 -1.87 19.33
N TYR A 86 11.81 -0.69 19.03
CA TYR A 86 10.60 -0.19 19.70
C TYR A 86 9.67 0.42 18.64
N PHE A 87 8.40 0.53 19.00
CA PHE A 87 7.44 1.20 18.14
C PHE A 87 6.71 2.32 18.87
N GLU A 88 6.22 3.25 18.10
CA GLU A 88 5.35 4.34 18.52
C GLU A 88 4.05 4.29 17.72
N VAL A 89 2.94 4.63 18.38
CA VAL A 89 1.63 4.78 17.75
C VAL A 89 1.27 6.26 17.82
N HIS A 90 0.98 6.85 16.67
CA HIS A 90 0.61 8.26 16.55
C HIS A 90 -0.80 8.40 16.01
N HIS A 91 -1.63 9.20 16.66
CA HIS A 91 -2.92 9.63 16.13
C HIS A 91 -2.72 10.81 15.18
N CYS A 92 -3.53 10.87 14.11
CA CYS A 92 -3.45 11.87 13.07
C CYS A 92 -4.84 12.38 12.68
N ASP A 93 -4.89 13.62 12.18
CA ASP A 93 -6.08 14.18 11.55
C ASP A 93 -6.45 13.45 10.24
N ALA A 94 -7.55 13.85 9.61
CA ALA A 94 -8.01 13.26 8.34
C ALA A 94 -6.98 13.38 7.20
N THR A 95 -6.06 14.33 7.28
CA THR A 95 -5.00 14.57 6.28
C THR A 95 -3.64 14.00 6.69
N TRP A 96 -3.61 13.15 7.71
CA TRP A 96 -2.42 12.45 8.24
C TRP A 96 -1.43 13.34 9.00
N ASN A 97 -1.74 14.60 9.29
CA ASN A 97 -0.92 15.40 10.20
C ASN A 97 -1.12 14.92 11.64
N LYS A 98 -0.03 14.92 12.41
CA LYS A 98 -0.13 14.64 13.83
C LYS A 98 -1.01 15.72 14.49
N ASP A 99 -2.02 15.32 15.24
CA ASP A 99 -2.86 16.21 16.02
C ASP A 99 -2.27 16.53 17.41
N ASP A 100 -3.02 17.34 18.18
CA ASP A 100 -2.59 17.80 19.49
C ASP A 100 -2.98 16.86 20.65
N LEU A 101 -3.57 15.69 20.37
CA LEU A 101 -3.96 14.74 21.41
C LEU A 101 -2.74 14.22 22.18
N MET A 102 -2.85 14.18 23.49
CA MET A 102 -1.85 13.53 24.34
C MET A 102 -1.95 12.01 24.17
N ILE A 103 -0.83 11.31 24.24
CA ILE A 103 -0.79 9.87 24.01
C ILE A 103 -1.79 9.08 24.87
N MET A 104 -1.99 9.49 26.14
CA MET A 104 -2.93 8.85 27.05
C MET A 104 -4.42 9.02 26.65
N GLU A 105 -4.73 9.92 25.74
CA GLU A 105 -6.09 10.14 25.24
C GLU A 105 -6.46 9.15 24.14
N TYR A 106 -5.50 8.73 23.30
CA TYR A 106 -5.74 7.83 22.20
C TYR A 106 -5.14 6.43 22.33
N TRP A 107 -4.12 6.26 23.18
CA TRP A 107 -3.36 5.02 23.30
C TRP A 107 -3.22 4.55 24.75
N ASP A 108 -3.48 3.26 25.02
CA ASP A 108 -3.22 2.61 26.31
C ASP A 108 -1.87 1.91 26.31
N GLY A 109 -0.82 2.69 26.39
CA GLY A 109 0.56 2.24 26.35
C GLY A 109 1.54 3.38 26.61
N PHE A 110 2.80 3.10 26.35
CA PHE A 110 3.88 4.08 26.48
C PHE A 110 4.11 4.78 25.13
N GLU A 111 4.83 5.91 25.14
CA GLU A 111 5.31 6.54 23.92
C GLU A 111 6.22 5.59 23.16
N LYS A 112 7.16 4.95 23.86
CA LYS A 112 8.05 3.91 23.30
C LYS A 112 7.63 2.55 23.86
N ASN A 113 7.19 1.67 22.97
CA ASN A 113 6.77 0.32 23.34
C ASN A 113 7.83 -0.68 22.85
N TYR A 114 8.39 -1.45 23.79
CA TYR A 114 9.46 -2.43 23.55
C TYR A 114 8.98 -3.88 23.59
N ASP A 115 7.75 -4.08 23.98
CA ASP A 115 7.05 -5.36 24.01
C ASP A 115 6.23 -5.55 22.72
N MET A 116 5.65 -6.71 22.56
CA MET A 116 4.73 -7.06 21.46
C MET A 116 5.39 -7.30 20.09
N TYR A 117 6.69 -7.48 20.00
CA TYR A 117 7.29 -7.96 18.76
C TYR A 117 8.04 -9.28 18.96
N GLU A 118 8.05 -10.07 17.92
CA GLU A 118 8.84 -11.29 17.80
C GLU A 118 9.82 -11.15 16.66
N SER A 119 10.97 -11.81 16.77
CA SER A 119 11.94 -11.88 15.68
C SER A 119 12.36 -13.34 15.45
N SER A 120 12.45 -13.73 14.19
CA SER A 120 12.81 -15.08 13.76
C SER A 120 13.83 -15.02 12.63
N LEU A 121 14.87 -15.86 12.72
CA LEU A 121 15.84 -16.02 11.65
C LEU A 121 15.22 -16.78 10.48
N SER A 122 15.60 -16.39 9.25
CA SER A 122 15.30 -17.20 8.07
C SER A 122 15.92 -18.58 8.17
N PHE A 123 15.25 -19.56 7.58
CA PHE A 123 15.68 -20.96 7.65
C PHE A 123 15.72 -21.60 6.27
N ASN A 124 16.88 -22.17 5.92
CA ASN A 124 17.10 -22.89 4.65
C ASN A 124 16.88 -21.98 3.41
N THR A 125 17.25 -20.72 3.52
CA THR A 125 17.17 -19.71 2.46
C THR A 125 18.55 -19.39 1.89
N THR A 126 18.62 -18.93 0.64
CA THR A 126 19.83 -18.45 -0.01
C THR A 126 20.23 -17.06 0.49
N VAL A 127 19.19 -16.24 0.78
CA VAL A 127 19.34 -14.90 1.34
C VAL A 127 18.95 -14.95 2.82
N ASP A 128 19.90 -14.58 3.70
CA ASP A 128 19.63 -14.50 5.12
C ASP A 128 18.84 -13.23 5.45
N TYR A 129 17.80 -13.37 6.28
CA TYR A 129 17.01 -12.25 6.79
C TYR A 129 16.48 -12.53 8.20
N ILE A 130 16.11 -11.46 8.88
CA ILE A 130 15.36 -11.49 10.13
C ILE A 130 13.92 -11.12 9.82
N HIS A 131 12.99 -12.00 10.16
CA HIS A 131 11.56 -11.71 10.12
C HIS A 131 11.12 -11.12 11.45
N TYR A 132 10.54 -9.93 11.43
CA TYR A 132 9.92 -9.28 12.59
C TYR A 132 8.40 -9.30 12.44
N GLU A 133 7.72 -9.62 13.53
CA GLU A 133 6.27 -9.52 13.63
C GLU A 133 5.90 -8.75 14.89
N LEU A 134 5.16 -7.66 14.74
CA LEU A 134 4.64 -6.80 15.78
C LEU A 134 3.12 -6.97 15.84
N VAL A 135 2.60 -7.39 17.02
CA VAL A 135 1.16 -7.59 17.22
C VAL A 135 0.64 -6.56 18.23
N ILE A 136 -0.30 -5.73 17.78
CA ILE A 136 -0.92 -4.66 18.55
C ILE A 136 -2.40 -4.99 18.77
N PRO A 137 -2.84 -5.28 20.02
CA PRO A 137 -4.25 -5.45 20.32
C PRO A 137 -5.02 -4.13 20.12
N SER A 138 -6.10 -4.16 19.31
CA SER A 138 -6.94 -2.97 19.09
C SER A 138 -7.59 -2.42 20.37
N SER A 139 -7.72 -3.24 21.40
CA SER A 139 -8.22 -2.82 22.70
C SER A 139 -7.38 -1.74 23.41
N ARG A 140 -6.14 -1.51 22.95
CA ARG A 140 -5.30 -0.40 23.44
C ARG A 140 -5.64 0.94 22.80
N ILE A 141 -6.46 0.97 21.77
CA ILE A 141 -6.86 2.19 21.07
C ILE A 141 -8.14 2.72 21.68
N LYS A 142 -8.17 4.02 22.01
CA LYS A 142 -9.26 4.64 22.76
C LYS A 142 -10.19 5.51 21.93
N VAL A 143 -9.69 6.04 20.80
CA VAL A 143 -10.45 6.94 19.92
C VAL A 143 -10.33 6.52 18.46
N SER A 144 -11.27 6.94 17.64
CA SER A 144 -11.25 6.71 16.20
C SER A 144 -10.39 7.75 15.48
N GLY A 145 -9.93 7.45 14.27
CA GLY A 145 -9.14 8.36 13.45
C GLY A 145 -8.13 7.64 12.58
N ASN A 146 -7.21 8.40 12.04
CA ASN A 146 -6.05 7.89 11.31
C ASN A 146 -4.89 7.64 12.27
N TYR A 147 -4.15 6.59 12.04
CA TYR A 147 -3.05 6.19 12.91
C TYR A 147 -1.80 5.84 12.10
N LEU A 148 -0.62 6.16 12.64
CA LEU A 148 0.66 5.71 12.14
C LEU A 148 1.35 4.81 13.15
N ILE A 149 1.80 3.65 12.71
CA ILE A 149 2.77 2.83 13.42
C ILE A 149 4.16 3.21 12.90
N LYS A 150 5.05 3.61 13.79
CA LYS A 150 6.45 3.91 13.49
C LYS A 150 7.35 2.95 14.27
N VAL A 151 8.21 2.22 13.56
CA VAL A 151 9.17 1.29 14.16
C VAL A 151 10.56 1.91 14.12
N PHE A 152 11.27 1.83 15.23
CA PHE A 152 12.60 2.41 15.41
C PHE A 152 13.60 1.35 15.88
N SER A 153 14.86 1.56 15.54
CA SER A 153 15.95 0.87 16.21
C SER A 153 16.10 1.34 17.66
N GLN A 154 16.81 0.59 18.47
CA GLN A 154 17.11 0.98 19.87
C GLN A 154 17.79 2.35 19.96
N GLU A 155 18.59 2.71 18.96
CA GLU A 155 19.32 3.97 18.84
C GLU A 155 18.44 5.16 18.43
N GLY A 156 17.17 4.89 18.04
CA GLY A 156 16.20 5.90 17.62
C GLY A 156 16.18 6.18 16.12
N GLU A 157 16.76 5.31 15.30
CA GLU A 157 16.64 5.40 13.85
C GLU A 157 15.24 4.91 13.42
N LEU A 158 14.51 5.73 12.67
CA LEU A 158 13.22 5.34 12.08
C LEU A 158 13.47 4.29 10.96
N LEU A 159 12.80 3.16 11.03
CA LEU A 159 12.95 2.05 10.09
C LEU A 159 11.76 1.88 9.17
N VAL A 160 10.54 1.95 9.74
CA VAL A 160 9.28 1.70 9.04
C VAL A 160 8.22 2.66 9.54
N THR A 161 7.40 3.20 8.64
CA THR A 161 6.12 3.85 8.96
C THR A 161 5.01 3.17 8.16
N ARG A 162 3.87 2.85 8.79
CA ARG A 162 2.68 2.32 8.11
C ARG A 162 1.41 2.94 8.67
N PRO A 163 0.50 3.41 7.81
CA PRO A 163 -0.80 3.95 8.20
C PRO A 163 -1.82 2.83 8.45
N PHE A 164 -2.73 3.06 9.39
CA PHE A 164 -3.94 2.25 9.58
C PHE A 164 -5.10 3.12 10.05
N PHE A 165 -6.31 2.55 10.01
CA PHE A 165 -7.54 3.24 10.32
C PHE A 165 -8.24 2.63 11.53
N VAL A 166 -8.81 3.50 12.38
CA VAL A 166 -9.71 3.11 13.45
C VAL A 166 -11.04 3.82 13.24
N ALA A 167 -12.07 3.07 12.83
CA ALA A 167 -13.37 3.66 12.51
C ALA A 167 -14.43 3.40 13.57
N GLU A 168 -15.41 4.26 13.61
CA GLU A 168 -16.68 4.06 14.31
C GLU A 168 -17.77 3.62 13.33
N ARG A 169 -18.94 3.19 13.84
CA ARG A 169 -20.13 2.88 13.06
C ARG A 169 -21.23 3.89 13.35
N GLN A 170 -20.93 5.19 13.22
CA GLN A 170 -21.84 6.30 13.58
C GLN A 170 -22.64 6.80 12.40
N VAL A 171 -22.12 6.68 11.18
CA VAL A 171 -22.78 7.12 9.96
C VAL A 171 -22.94 5.96 8.97
N GLY A 172 -23.99 6.02 8.19
CA GLY A 172 -24.16 5.13 7.03
C GLY A 172 -23.51 5.75 5.80
N VAL A 173 -22.87 4.91 4.98
CA VAL A 173 -22.34 5.32 3.68
C VAL A 173 -23.02 4.52 2.60
N ARG A 174 -23.74 5.19 1.69
CA ARG A 174 -24.29 4.61 0.47
C ARG A 174 -23.40 4.98 -0.70
N SER A 175 -23.25 4.10 -1.67
CA SER A 175 -22.35 4.32 -2.80
C SER A 175 -22.84 3.65 -4.07
N ARG A 176 -22.51 4.26 -5.21
CA ARG A 176 -22.73 3.74 -6.56
C ARG A 176 -21.54 4.10 -7.43
N VAL A 177 -21.13 3.18 -8.28
CA VAL A 177 -20.14 3.46 -9.33
C VAL A 177 -20.80 3.30 -10.69
N ASP A 178 -20.78 4.37 -11.48
CA ASP A 178 -21.23 4.37 -12.86
C ASP A 178 -20.02 4.20 -13.79
N LYS A 179 -20.10 3.23 -14.71
CA LYS A 179 -19.01 2.83 -15.60
C LYS A 179 -19.12 3.53 -16.95
N ASN A 180 -18.20 4.43 -17.25
CA ASN A 180 -18.10 5.03 -18.58
C ASN A 180 -17.15 4.21 -19.45
N ILE A 181 -17.70 3.25 -20.20
CA ILE A 181 -16.94 2.34 -21.05
C ILE A 181 -16.21 3.08 -22.19
N ILE A 182 -16.80 4.16 -22.72
CA ILE A 182 -16.21 4.90 -23.85
C ILE A 182 -14.97 5.67 -23.42
N LEU A 183 -14.99 6.27 -22.24
CA LEU A 183 -13.87 7.04 -21.71
C LEU A 183 -12.94 6.21 -20.82
N GLY A 184 -13.30 4.96 -20.52
CA GLY A 184 -12.54 4.12 -19.59
C GLY A 184 -12.53 4.63 -18.14
N MET A 185 -13.53 5.45 -17.77
CA MET A 185 -13.62 6.12 -16.47
C MET A 185 -14.67 5.44 -15.59
N GLN A 186 -14.51 5.58 -14.30
CA GLN A 186 -15.50 5.20 -13.30
C GLN A 186 -15.85 6.43 -12.47
N GLU A 187 -17.15 6.69 -12.31
CA GLU A 187 -17.69 7.81 -11.57
C GLU A 187 -18.38 7.32 -10.30
N LEU A 188 -17.88 7.77 -9.15
CA LEU A 188 -18.41 7.39 -7.85
C LEU A 188 -19.44 8.45 -7.38
N THR A 189 -20.65 8.01 -7.08
CA THR A 189 -21.62 8.76 -6.30
C THR A 189 -21.67 8.17 -4.89
N LEU A 190 -21.61 9.02 -3.87
CA LEU A 190 -21.73 8.58 -2.49
C LEU A 190 -22.74 9.46 -1.72
N ALA A 191 -23.37 8.86 -0.69
CA ALA A 191 -24.17 9.60 0.26
C ALA A 191 -23.79 9.22 1.69
N VAL A 192 -23.61 10.25 2.52
CA VAL A 192 -23.35 10.10 3.95
C VAL A 192 -24.65 10.32 4.71
N VAL A 193 -25.12 9.27 5.42
CA VAL A 193 -26.32 9.33 6.26
C VAL A 193 -25.87 9.56 7.71
N TYR A 194 -26.03 10.77 8.21
CA TYR A 194 -25.50 11.23 9.50
C TYR A 194 -26.55 11.43 10.59
N GLY A 195 -27.75 10.91 10.41
CA GLY A 195 -28.88 11.07 11.36
C GLY A 195 -28.61 10.61 12.80
N GLY A 196 -27.51 9.88 13.05
CA GLY A 196 -27.04 9.49 14.38
C GLY A 196 -26.10 10.49 15.06
N LEU A 197 -25.60 11.49 14.33
CA LEU A 197 -24.67 12.51 14.83
C LEU A 197 -25.38 13.86 15.01
N GLN A 198 -24.99 14.59 16.05
CA GLN A 198 -25.41 15.99 16.23
C GLN A 198 -24.46 16.90 15.46
N VAL A 199 -24.74 17.12 14.18
CA VAL A 199 -23.92 17.92 13.28
C VAL A 199 -24.49 19.34 13.24
N SER A 200 -23.67 20.34 13.57
CA SER A 200 -24.06 21.74 13.56
C SER A 200 -24.05 22.34 12.15
N ASN A 201 -23.00 22.04 11.39
CA ASN A 201 -22.85 22.44 9.99
C ASN A 201 -22.23 21.29 9.18
N VAL A 202 -23.07 20.53 8.51
CA VAL A 202 -22.63 19.32 7.77
C VAL A 202 -21.53 19.60 6.75
N LEU A 203 -21.49 20.78 6.15
CA LEU A 203 -20.50 21.14 5.13
C LEU A 203 -19.12 21.51 5.72
N GLN A 204 -19.05 21.78 7.01
CA GLN A 204 -17.81 22.09 7.71
C GLN A 204 -17.34 20.95 8.59
N ASP A 205 -18.31 20.27 9.24
CA ASP A 205 -18.04 19.30 10.29
C ASP A 205 -17.85 17.89 9.70
N ILE A 206 -18.45 17.59 8.52
CA ILE A 206 -18.29 16.28 7.83
C ILE A 206 -17.39 16.46 6.61
N LYS A 207 -16.35 15.65 6.55
CA LYS A 207 -15.44 15.50 5.41
C LYS A 207 -15.41 14.05 4.99
N PHE A 208 -15.04 13.77 3.75
CA PHE A 208 -14.76 12.41 3.34
C PHE A 208 -13.55 12.38 2.41
N ALA A 209 -12.89 11.23 2.41
CA ALA A 209 -11.78 10.91 1.54
C ALA A 209 -12.11 9.65 0.77
N VAL A 210 -11.77 9.61 -0.52
CA VAL A 210 -11.95 8.43 -1.37
C VAL A 210 -10.64 8.10 -2.05
N TRP A 211 -10.29 6.82 -2.05
CA TRP A 211 -9.16 6.31 -2.82
C TRP A 211 -9.48 4.97 -3.47
N GLN A 212 -8.78 4.69 -4.57
CA GLN A 212 -8.96 3.48 -5.37
C GLN A 212 -7.87 2.45 -5.02
N ASN A 213 -8.25 1.16 -4.88
CA ASN A 213 -7.35 0.01 -4.76
C ASN A 213 -6.25 0.18 -3.69
N HIS A 214 -6.65 0.68 -2.51
CA HIS A 214 -5.78 0.89 -1.35
C HIS A 214 -4.60 1.85 -1.59
N ASN A 215 -4.73 2.75 -2.59
CA ASN A 215 -3.72 3.76 -2.90
C ASN A 215 -3.99 5.07 -2.14
N LEU A 216 -3.55 5.14 -0.89
CA LEU A 216 -3.70 6.32 0.00
C LEU A 216 -2.93 7.58 -0.47
N VAL A 217 -2.14 7.46 -1.53
CA VAL A 217 -1.41 8.58 -2.11
C VAL A 217 -2.25 9.39 -3.09
N MET A 218 -3.24 8.72 -3.71
CA MET A 218 -4.14 9.33 -4.70
C MET A 218 -5.54 9.50 -4.12
N VAL A 219 -5.65 10.24 -3.03
CA VAL A 219 -6.92 10.50 -2.35
C VAL A 219 -7.66 11.64 -3.03
N GLN A 220 -8.95 11.44 -3.30
CA GLN A 220 -9.85 12.50 -3.75
C GLN A 220 -10.69 13.01 -2.57
N TRP A 221 -10.76 14.33 -2.48
CA TRP A 221 -11.57 15.07 -1.53
C TRP A 221 -12.57 15.92 -2.29
N GLU A 222 -13.84 15.87 -1.93
CA GLU A 222 -14.83 16.75 -2.49
C GLU A 222 -15.53 17.56 -1.38
N ASN A 223 -15.75 18.84 -1.64
CA ASN A 223 -16.32 19.76 -0.67
C ASN A 223 -17.70 20.30 -1.11
N ALA A 224 -18.13 20.07 -2.35
CA ALA A 224 -19.38 20.58 -2.89
C ALA A 224 -20.41 19.45 -3.04
N PRO A 225 -21.42 19.34 -2.16
CA PRO A 225 -22.43 18.33 -2.31
C PRO A 225 -23.35 18.59 -3.50
N THR A 226 -23.71 17.53 -4.19
CA THR A 226 -24.73 17.56 -5.27
C THR A 226 -26.13 17.76 -4.70
N ALA A 227 -26.40 17.19 -3.50
CA ALA A 227 -27.67 17.39 -2.80
C ALA A 227 -27.49 17.36 -1.29
N LEU A 228 -28.34 18.13 -0.59
CA LEU A 228 -28.38 18.20 0.87
C LEU A 228 -29.81 17.91 1.35
N HIS A 229 -29.97 16.89 2.17
CA HIS A 229 -31.20 16.51 2.83
C HIS A 229 -31.09 16.69 4.35
N SER A 230 -32.18 16.52 5.09
CA SER A 230 -32.22 16.78 6.54
C SER A 230 -31.24 15.94 7.37
N ASN A 231 -30.87 14.74 6.92
CA ASN A 231 -30.01 13.78 7.62
C ASN A 231 -29.05 13.05 6.67
N GLU A 232 -28.93 13.53 5.44
CA GLU A 232 -28.09 12.92 4.41
C GLU A 232 -27.49 13.99 3.52
N VAL A 233 -26.25 13.82 3.15
CA VAL A 233 -25.56 14.62 2.14
C VAL A 233 -25.06 13.73 1.01
N VAL A 234 -25.30 14.16 -0.23
CA VAL A 234 -24.95 13.40 -1.45
C VAL A 234 -23.84 14.12 -2.20
N TYR A 235 -22.85 13.38 -2.65
CA TYR A 235 -21.73 13.83 -3.48
C TYR A 235 -21.65 12.97 -4.74
N GLY A 236 -21.29 13.57 -5.85
CA GLY A 236 -21.14 12.94 -7.15
C GLY A 236 -20.63 13.94 -8.17
N ASP A 237 -20.63 13.56 -9.45
CA ASP A 237 -20.30 14.37 -10.62
C ASP A 237 -18.78 14.73 -10.75
N GLU A 238 -18.00 14.81 -9.66
CA GLU A 238 -16.57 15.16 -9.67
C GLU A 238 -15.63 14.02 -9.19
N LEU A 239 -16.18 12.96 -8.60
CA LEU A 239 -15.41 11.79 -8.15
C LEU A 239 -15.12 10.84 -9.30
N LEU A 240 -14.21 11.25 -10.17
CA LEU A 240 -13.84 10.53 -11.39
C LEU A 240 -12.50 9.83 -11.23
N PHE A 241 -12.45 8.55 -11.61
CA PHE A 241 -11.27 7.71 -11.54
C PHE A 241 -10.99 7.05 -12.89
N GLU A 242 -9.72 6.91 -13.25
CA GLU A 242 -9.34 6.01 -14.35
C GLU A 242 -9.73 4.58 -13.96
N GLY A 243 -10.42 3.86 -14.86
CA GLY A 243 -10.76 2.46 -14.61
C GLY A 243 -9.53 1.56 -14.51
N GLY A 244 -8.47 1.91 -15.24
CA GLY A 244 -7.28 1.08 -15.34
C GLY A 244 -7.57 -0.28 -15.97
N ASN A 245 -6.84 -1.30 -15.56
CA ASN A 245 -7.02 -2.69 -15.96
C ASN A 245 -6.78 -3.60 -14.76
N GLU A 246 -7.11 -4.90 -14.89
CA GLU A 246 -6.80 -5.91 -13.90
C GLU A 246 -5.28 -6.02 -13.69
N TRP A 247 -4.86 -6.24 -12.46
CA TRP A 247 -3.45 -6.34 -12.08
C TRP A 247 -2.81 -7.61 -12.63
N ARG A 248 -1.57 -7.52 -13.07
CA ARG A 248 -0.78 -8.64 -13.57
C ARG A 248 -0.36 -9.58 -12.45
N TRP A 249 -0.06 -10.82 -12.78
CA TRP A 249 0.41 -11.83 -11.85
C TRP A 249 1.91 -12.05 -11.96
N ALA A 250 2.58 -12.13 -10.81
CA ALA A 250 3.93 -12.65 -10.64
C ALA A 250 3.90 -13.84 -9.68
N ASP A 251 4.48 -14.96 -10.09
CA ASP A 251 4.49 -16.19 -9.29
C ASP A 251 5.94 -16.69 -9.13
N SER A 252 6.43 -16.64 -7.89
CA SER A 252 7.74 -17.13 -7.48
C SER A 252 7.67 -18.16 -6.35
N ARG A 253 6.50 -18.79 -6.14
CA ARG A 253 6.30 -19.77 -5.07
C ARG A 253 7.22 -20.99 -5.15
N SER A 254 7.78 -21.28 -6.34
CA SER A 254 8.83 -22.27 -6.48
C SER A 254 9.98 -21.71 -7.32
N ILE A 255 11.19 -21.93 -6.85
CA ILE A 255 12.44 -21.69 -7.58
C ILE A 255 12.98 -22.95 -8.27
N ARG A 256 12.27 -24.08 -8.17
CA ARG A 256 12.64 -25.39 -8.73
C ARG A 256 11.68 -25.91 -9.79
N GLY A 257 10.52 -25.29 -9.95
CA GLY A 257 9.44 -25.75 -10.82
C GLY A 257 8.87 -24.67 -11.73
N HIS A 258 7.99 -25.08 -12.65
CA HIS A 258 7.23 -24.15 -13.48
C HIS A 258 6.07 -23.54 -12.71
N MET A 259 5.93 -22.23 -12.81
CA MET A 259 4.88 -21.44 -12.14
C MET A 259 3.88 -20.87 -13.15
N LEU A 260 2.79 -20.28 -12.66
CA LEU A 260 1.66 -19.80 -13.46
C LEU A 260 2.04 -18.78 -14.54
N THR A 261 3.06 -17.97 -14.28
CA THR A 261 3.44 -16.83 -15.13
C THR A 261 4.48 -17.14 -16.20
N ASN A 262 4.78 -18.42 -16.47
CA ASN A 262 5.83 -18.85 -17.42
C ASN A 262 7.18 -18.16 -17.19
N SER A 263 7.49 -17.80 -15.95
CA SER A 263 8.75 -17.19 -15.57
C SER A 263 9.90 -18.17 -15.73
N ARG A 264 11.07 -17.65 -16.06
CA ARG A 264 12.32 -18.41 -16.13
C ARG A 264 13.08 -18.25 -14.83
N VAL A 265 13.47 -19.35 -14.20
CA VAL A 265 14.26 -19.37 -12.97
C VAL A 265 15.67 -19.83 -13.28
N GLU A 266 16.67 -19.08 -12.88
CA GLU A 266 18.08 -19.40 -13.04
C GLU A 266 18.84 -19.10 -11.74
N PHE A 267 19.81 -19.96 -11.41
CA PHE A 267 20.71 -19.70 -10.31
C PHE A 267 21.99 -19.04 -10.84
N HIS A 268 22.24 -17.82 -10.41
CA HIS A 268 23.47 -17.09 -10.66
C HIS A 268 24.13 -16.81 -9.31
N ASP A 269 25.14 -17.62 -8.97
CA ASP A 269 25.80 -17.57 -7.66
C ASP A 269 26.02 -16.14 -7.14
N PRO A 270 25.48 -15.77 -5.99
CA PRO A 270 24.83 -16.62 -4.97
C PRO A 270 23.28 -16.58 -4.97
N TYR A 271 22.59 -16.04 -5.97
CA TYR A 271 21.15 -15.77 -5.93
C TYR A 271 20.37 -16.47 -7.04
N TYR A 272 19.10 -16.72 -6.74
CA TYR A 272 18.11 -17.11 -7.76
C TYR A 272 17.59 -15.87 -8.48
N HIS A 273 17.50 -15.94 -9.79
CA HIS A 273 16.90 -14.94 -10.66
C HIS A 273 15.61 -15.48 -11.25
N VAL A 274 14.52 -14.73 -11.10
CA VAL A 274 13.22 -15.03 -11.69
C VAL A 274 12.94 -13.97 -12.74
N THR A 275 12.97 -14.38 -14.01
CA THR A 275 12.72 -13.49 -15.15
C THR A 275 11.29 -13.68 -15.61
N LEU A 276 10.46 -12.64 -15.46
CA LEU A 276 9.11 -12.61 -16.01
C LEU A 276 9.17 -12.44 -17.52
N PRO A 277 8.17 -12.92 -18.28
CA PRO A 277 8.03 -12.60 -19.70
C PRO A 277 8.03 -11.08 -19.92
N VAL A 278 8.46 -10.65 -21.12
CA VAL A 278 8.35 -9.22 -21.48
C VAL A 278 6.87 -8.88 -21.62
N ASP A 279 6.40 -8.01 -20.77
CA ASP A 279 5.06 -7.48 -20.84
C ASP A 279 4.91 -6.47 -21.98
N VAL A 280 3.70 -6.34 -22.47
CA VAL A 280 3.33 -5.32 -23.46
C VAL A 280 2.26 -4.41 -22.87
N PRO A 281 2.22 -3.13 -23.28
CA PRO A 281 1.11 -2.25 -22.94
C PRO A 281 -0.23 -2.87 -23.33
N ALA A 282 -1.18 -2.86 -22.39
CA ALA A 282 -2.48 -3.48 -22.63
C ALA A 282 -3.31 -2.67 -23.63
N LYS A 283 -3.90 -3.37 -24.62
CA LYS A 283 -4.72 -2.76 -25.69
C LYS A 283 -6.21 -3.10 -25.57
N GLY A 284 -6.58 -3.89 -24.58
CA GLY A 284 -7.97 -4.33 -24.40
C GLY A 284 -8.17 -4.86 -22.98
N TYR A 285 -9.43 -4.87 -22.59
CA TYR A 285 -9.86 -5.40 -21.30
C TYR A 285 -10.09 -6.92 -21.37
N SER A 286 -9.63 -7.60 -20.32
CA SER A 286 -9.94 -9.01 -20.09
C SER A 286 -9.99 -9.26 -18.60
N TYR A 287 -11.17 -9.55 -18.08
CA TYR A 287 -11.33 -9.86 -16.67
C TYR A 287 -10.57 -11.11 -16.25
N HIS A 288 -9.87 -11.00 -15.17
CA HIS A 288 -9.37 -12.13 -14.38
C HIS A 288 -9.35 -11.74 -12.91
N GLN A 289 -9.55 -12.71 -12.04
CA GLN A 289 -9.52 -12.47 -10.60
C GLN A 289 -8.11 -12.08 -10.15
N GLU A 290 -8.00 -11.10 -9.28
CA GLU A 290 -6.75 -10.60 -8.73
C GLU A 290 -6.96 -10.02 -7.32
N TRP A 291 -5.92 -9.43 -6.69
CA TRP A 291 -5.92 -8.98 -5.30
C TRP A 291 -5.56 -7.49 -5.15
N ASN A 292 -5.78 -6.67 -6.15
CA ASN A 292 -5.50 -5.22 -6.16
C ASN A 292 -4.07 -4.86 -5.72
N GLY A 293 -3.08 -5.62 -6.21
CA GLY A 293 -1.66 -5.37 -5.94
C GLY A 293 -1.12 -6.04 -4.67
N ALA A 294 -1.89 -6.89 -4.01
CA ALA A 294 -1.43 -7.61 -2.83
C ALA A 294 -0.44 -8.74 -3.16
N GLN A 295 0.37 -9.13 -2.15
CA GLN A 295 1.32 -10.24 -2.21
C GLN A 295 1.00 -11.27 -1.12
N TYR A 296 0.96 -12.54 -1.50
CA TYR A 296 0.85 -13.68 -0.59
C TYR A 296 2.16 -14.45 -0.55
N ILE A 297 2.79 -14.50 0.62
CA ILE A 297 4.08 -15.20 0.82
C ILE A 297 3.84 -16.69 0.97
N GLU A 298 4.41 -17.47 0.05
CA GLU A 298 4.26 -18.92 0.03
C GLU A 298 5.47 -19.58 -0.62
N ASN A 299 5.96 -20.67 -0.01
CA ASN A 299 7.05 -21.50 -0.53
C ASN A 299 6.54 -22.89 -0.87
N TYR A 300 6.51 -23.24 -2.16
CA TYR A 300 6.11 -24.60 -2.62
C TYR A 300 7.25 -25.61 -2.57
N ASP A 301 8.49 -25.17 -2.49
CA ASP A 301 9.66 -26.04 -2.46
C ASP A 301 9.90 -26.64 -1.07
N ASP A 302 9.44 -25.97 -0.01
CA ASP A 302 9.43 -26.44 1.37
C ASP A 302 8.11 -26.11 2.07
N LYS A 303 7.20 -27.07 2.11
CA LYS A 303 5.88 -26.92 2.74
C LYS A 303 5.87 -27.22 4.25
N LEU A 304 6.99 -27.64 4.82
CA LEU A 304 7.08 -27.98 6.24
C LEU A 304 7.52 -26.78 7.06
N THR A 305 8.28 -25.87 6.48
CA THR A 305 8.72 -24.62 7.12
C THR A 305 7.68 -23.54 6.93
N ASN A 306 7.44 -22.75 7.98
CA ASN A 306 6.58 -21.56 7.86
C ASN A 306 7.14 -20.60 6.79
N SER A 307 6.34 -20.23 5.81
CA SER A 307 6.77 -19.38 4.70
C SER A 307 7.27 -18.00 5.15
N SER A 308 6.86 -17.50 6.32
CA SER A 308 7.37 -16.22 6.84
C SER A 308 8.90 -16.24 7.06
N VAL A 309 9.48 -17.42 7.34
CA VAL A 309 10.92 -17.62 7.57
C VAL A 309 11.58 -18.56 6.56
N GLY A 310 10.80 -19.38 5.86
CA GLY A 310 11.31 -20.38 4.90
C GLY A 310 11.16 -19.96 3.43
N ALA A 311 10.49 -18.88 3.12
CA ALA A 311 10.43 -18.35 1.76
C ALA A 311 11.71 -17.57 1.45
N ASP A 312 12.37 -17.89 0.33
CA ASP A 312 13.62 -17.26 -0.07
C ASP A 312 13.37 -15.91 -0.76
N TYR A 313 14.38 -15.06 -0.78
CA TYR A 313 14.39 -13.87 -1.61
C TYR A 313 15.04 -14.15 -2.96
N VAL A 314 14.41 -13.66 -4.03
CA VAL A 314 14.88 -13.81 -5.40
C VAL A 314 15.08 -12.46 -6.07
N CYS A 315 16.00 -12.39 -7.03
CA CYS A 315 16.13 -11.26 -7.94
C CYS A 315 15.06 -11.40 -9.03
N MET A 316 13.94 -10.70 -8.88
CA MET A 316 12.86 -10.75 -9.87
C MET A 316 13.02 -9.63 -10.91
N HIS A 317 13.00 -10.03 -12.19
CA HIS A 317 13.17 -9.13 -13.32
C HIS A 317 11.83 -8.86 -13.99
N PHE A 318 11.46 -7.58 -14.03
CA PHE A 318 10.27 -7.07 -14.70
C PHE A 318 10.67 -6.37 -15.98
N PHE A 319 9.93 -6.63 -17.04
CA PHE A 319 10.14 -6.03 -18.36
C PHE A 319 8.83 -5.50 -18.90
N LEU A 320 8.86 -4.30 -19.48
CA LEU A 320 7.75 -3.74 -20.23
C LEU A 320 8.28 -3.27 -21.58
N GLN A 321 7.67 -3.71 -22.68
CA GLN A 321 7.98 -3.17 -24.00
C GLN A 321 7.89 -1.64 -23.98
N SER A 322 8.84 -0.97 -24.61
CA SER A 322 8.97 0.48 -24.53
C SER A 322 7.64 1.20 -24.82
N VAL A 323 7.29 2.10 -23.93
CA VAL A 323 6.20 3.08 -24.05
C VAL A 323 6.79 4.44 -24.43
N SER A 324 5.99 5.49 -24.41
CA SER A 324 6.45 6.86 -24.73
C SER A 324 7.73 7.24 -23.98
N GLN A 325 8.66 7.92 -24.64
CA GLN A 325 9.92 8.39 -24.04
C GLN A 325 9.75 9.60 -23.10
N SER A 326 8.54 10.14 -23.00
CA SER A 326 8.24 11.35 -22.18
C SER A 326 7.73 11.05 -20.77
N SER A 327 7.76 9.78 -20.34
CA SER A 327 7.24 9.38 -19.03
C SER A 327 8.22 8.45 -18.32
N SER A 328 8.35 8.57 -17.00
CA SER A 328 9.03 7.59 -16.17
C SER A 328 8.05 6.46 -15.83
N VAL A 329 8.48 5.21 -15.97
CA VAL A 329 7.66 4.02 -15.69
C VAL A 329 8.12 3.35 -14.39
N TYR A 330 7.17 2.88 -13.61
CA TYR A 330 7.38 2.27 -12.30
C TYR A 330 6.64 0.94 -12.20
N VAL A 331 7.24 -0.02 -11.50
CA VAL A 331 6.53 -1.23 -11.04
C VAL A 331 5.93 -0.93 -9.67
N VAL A 332 4.63 -1.18 -9.50
CA VAL A 332 3.92 -0.98 -8.23
C VAL A 332 3.16 -2.23 -7.81
N GLY A 333 2.89 -2.35 -6.52
CA GLY A 333 2.28 -3.48 -5.83
C GLY A 333 3.03 -3.80 -4.55
N ASP A 334 2.48 -4.61 -3.67
CA ASP A 334 3.16 -5.02 -2.43
C ASP A 334 4.47 -5.76 -2.73
N ILE A 335 4.56 -6.45 -3.87
CA ILE A 335 5.78 -7.08 -4.39
C ILE A 335 6.92 -6.08 -4.62
N ALA A 336 6.60 -4.82 -4.93
CA ALA A 336 7.56 -3.73 -5.08
C ALA A 336 7.70 -2.90 -3.78
N GLY A 337 7.05 -3.34 -2.70
CA GLY A 337 7.05 -2.69 -1.39
C GLY A 337 6.11 -1.51 -1.25
N CYS A 338 5.37 -1.13 -2.31
CA CYS A 338 4.34 -0.08 -2.28
C CYS A 338 3.47 -0.10 -3.55
N ARG A 339 2.27 0.47 -3.43
CA ARG A 339 1.27 0.57 -4.52
C ARG A 339 1.28 1.92 -5.25
N TYR A 340 2.38 2.67 -5.15
CA TYR A 340 2.55 4.00 -5.77
C TYR A 340 4.00 4.17 -6.27
N PRO A 341 4.25 5.12 -7.21
CA PRO A 341 5.59 5.38 -7.73
C PRO A 341 6.53 5.91 -6.66
N VAL A 342 7.69 5.26 -6.51
CA VAL A 342 8.83 5.73 -5.71
C VAL A 342 10.12 5.47 -6.48
N GLU A 343 11.17 6.23 -6.21
CA GLU A 343 12.44 6.16 -6.95
C GLU A 343 13.01 4.73 -7.07
N ARG A 344 12.92 3.93 -6.00
CA ARG A 344 13.42 2.54 -6.00
C ARG A 344 12.67 1.58 -6.93
N ASN A 345 11.47 1.96 -7.41
CA ASN A 345 10.62 1.15 -8.28
C ASN A 345 10.67 1.63 -9.75
N MET A 346 11.46 2.68 -10.04
CA MET A 346 11.57 3.26 -11.37
C MET A 346 12.34 2.32 -12.29
N MET A 347 11.76 2.06 -13.46
CA MET A 347 12.36 1.22 -14.49
C MET A 347 13.38 2.02 -15.32
N GLU A 348 14.39 1.33 -15.81
CA GLU A 348 15.40 1.89 -16.72
C GLU A 348 15.18 1.31 -18.14
N TYR A 349 15.42 2.12 -19.17
CA TYR A 349 15.35 1.65 -20.56
C TYR A 349 16.56 0.80 -20.90
N MET A 350 16.32 -0.40 -21.43
CA MET A 350 17.33 -1.35 -21.88
C MET A 350 17.32 -1.43 -23.42
N PRO A 351 18.24 -0.76 -24.10
CA PRO A 351 18.24 -0.66 -25.57
C PRO A 351 18.34 -2.02 -26.28
N GLU A 352 19.03 -2.99 -25.69
CA GLU A 352 19.25 -4.32 -26.27
C GLU A 352 17.97 -5.12 -26.43
N LEU A 353 16.96 -4.84 -25.61
CA LEU A 353 15.66 -5.52 -25.63
C LEU A 353 14.52 -4.61 -26.09
N ASP A 354 14.81 -3.32 -26.35
CA ASP A 354 13.79 -2.29 -26.61
C ASP A 354 12.66 -2.34 -25.57
N ALA A 355 13.05 -2.42 -24.30
CA ALA A 355 12.14 -2.58 -23.17
C ALA A 355 12.60 -1.77 -21.95
N MET A 356 11.64 -1.37 -21.13
CA MET A 356 11.90 -0.91 -19.76
C MET A 356 12.18 -2.13 -18.89
N HIS A 357 13.11 -2.00 -17.95
CA HIS A 357 13.52 -3.09 -17.06
C HIS A 357 13.77 -2.58 -15.64
N ILE A 358 13.45 -3.43 -14.66
CA ILE A 358 13.90 -3.29 -13.27
C ILE A 358 14.10 -4.67 -12.65
N MET A 359 15.08 -4.78 -11.75
CA MET A 359 15.26 -5.94 -10.87
C MET A 359 14.93 -5.54 -9.44
N LEU A 360 14.03 -6.29 -8.81
CA LEU A 360 13.63 -6.11 -7.42
C LEU A 360 13.98 -7.36 -6.59
N TRP A 361 14.31 -7.13 -5.31
CA TRP A 361 14.34 -8.20 -4.32
C TRP A 361 12.92 -8.55 -3.90
N VAL A 362 12.48 -9.76 -4.21
CA VAL A 362 11.12 -10.25 -3.96
C VAL A 362 11.18 -11.54 -3.15
N LYS A 363 10.43 -11.61 -2.06
CA LYS A 363 10.22 -12.84 -1.30
C LYS A 363 9.33 -13.79 -2.07
N GLN A 364 9.65 -15.10 -2.07
CA GLN A 364 8.85 -16.13 -2.74
C GLN A 364 7.36 -16.00 -2.37
N GLY A 365 6.52 -16.07 -3.38
CA GLY A 365 5.09 -15.92 -3.21
C GLY A 365 4.34 -15.76 -4.52
N LEU A 366 3.07 -15.48 -4.39
CA LEU A 366 2.17 -15.08 -5.47
C LEU A 366 1.75 -13.64 -5.25
N ALA A 367 1.88 -12.80 -6.26
CA ALA A 367 1.61 -11.37 -6.12
C ALA A 367 0.98 -10.77 -7.35
N ASN A 368 0.33 -9.64 -7.13
CA ASN A 368 -0.07 -8.76 -8.21
C ASN A 368 0.90 -7.58 -8.35
N TYR A 369 1.10 -7.15 -9.59
CA TYR A 369 1.82 -5.94 -9.91
C TYR A 369 1.18 -5.25 -11.13
N ARG A 370 1.53 -4.00 -11.33
CA ARG A 370 1.22 -3.26 -12.56
C ARG A 370 2.29 -2.22 -12.85
N PHE A 371 2.27 -1.69 -14.07
CA PHE A 371 3.13 -0.61 -14.48
C PHE A 371 2.37 0.71 -14.40
N VAL A 372 3.00 1.71 -13.82
CA VAL A 372 2.45 3.06 -13.66
C VAL A 372 3.40 4.04 -14.29
N GLU A 373 2.87 5.00 -15.04
CA GLU A 373 3.63 6.11 -15.58
C GLU A 373 3.50 7.37 -14.72
N VAL A 374 4.60 8.11 -14.62
CA VAL A 374 4.61 9.47 -14.12
C VAL A 374 5.05 10.36 -15.26
N ARG A 375 4.15 11.26 -15.69
CA ARG A 375 4.40 12.19 -16.78
C ARG A 375 5.23 13.39 -16.35
N ASP A 376 5.76 14.14 -17.28
CA ASP A 376 6.58 15.34 -17.00
C ASP A 376 5.84 16.40 -16.17
N ASP A 377 4.50 16.42 -16.24
CA ASP A 377 3.64 17.29 -15.41
C ASP A 377 3.40 16.76 -13.99
N GLY A 378 3.99 15.61 -13.65
CA GLY A 378 3.84 14.92 -12.37
C GLY A 378 2.55 14.09 -12.25
N LYS A 379 1.71 14.04 -13.28
CA LYS A 379 0.49 13.24 -13.26
C LYS A 379 0.82 11.74 -13.31
N VAL A 380 0.26 11.01 -12.34
CA VAL A 380 0.32 9.56 -12.28
C VAL A 380 -0.83 8.97 -13.08
N SER A 381 -0.56 8.02 -13.96
CA SER A 381 -1.56 7.35 -14.81
C SER A 381 -1.14 5.91 -15.12
N VAL A 382 -2.09 5.11 -15.54
CA VAL A 382 -1.88 3.74 -16.05
C VAL A 382 -2.27 3.62 -17.52
N ALA A 383 -2.72 4.71 -18.14
CA ALA A 383 -3.37 4.68 -19.45
C ALA A 383 -2.46 4.17 -20.58
N GLU A 384 -1.17 4.53 -20.57
CA GLU A 384 -0.21 4.11 -21.61
C GLU A 384 0.38 2.71 -21.36
N THR A 385 0.35 2.24 -20.10
CA THR A 385 0.94 0.96 -19.71
C THR A 385 -0.10 -0.14 -19.59
N GLU A 386 -1.20 0.11 -18.91
CA GLU A 386 -2.26 -0.88 -18.65
C GLU A 386 -3.54 -0.60 -19.43
N GLY A 387 -3.67 0.57 -20.06
CA GLY A 387 -4.93 1.05 -20.59
C GLY A 387 -5.86 1.55 -19.49
N THR A 388 -7.05 2.02 -19.89
CA THR A 388 -8.10 2.42 -18.95
C THR A 388 -9.45 1.91 -19.46
N PHE A 389 -10.12 1.10 -18.66
CA PHE A 389 -11.37 0.41 -19.03
C PHE A 389 -12.40 0.60 -17.91
N GLY A 390 -13.57 1.12 -18.26
CA GLY A 390 -14.65 1.35 -17.29
C GLY A 390 -15.17 0.05 -16.66
N GLU A 391 -14.93 -1.09 -17.29
CA GLU A 391 -15.36 -2.42 -16.83
C GLU A 391 -14.51 -2.99 -15.70
N THR A 392 -13.29 -2.49 -15.50
CA THR A 392 -12.31 -3.02 -14.53
C THR A 392 -12.88 -3.17 -13.13
N GLU A 393 -12.52 -4.28 -12.47
CA GLU A 393 -12.83 -4.47 -11.07
C GLU A 393 -11.96 -3.54 -10.21
N ASN A 394 -12.59 -2.62 -9.48
CA ASN A 394 -11.90 -1.72 -8.57
C ASN A 394 -12.58 -1.67 -7.21
N ASN A 395 -11.78 -1.47 -6.17
CA ASN A 395 -12.23 -1.14 -4.84
C ASN A 395 -12.13 0.37 -4.60
N TYR A 396 -13.20 0.97 -4.10
CA TYR A 396 -13.22 2.36 -3.63
C TYR A 396 -13.39 2.36 -2.13
N SER A 397 -12.36 2.79 -1.42
CA SER A 397 -12.43 2.99 0.03
C SER A 397 -12.90 4.41 0.30
N ILE A 398 -13.93 4.53 1.15
CA ILE A 398 -14.60 5.77 1.50
C ILE A 398 -14.50 5.94 3.01
N ALA A 399 -13.72 6.91 3.47
CA ALA A 399 -13.57 7.28 4.87
C ALA A 399 -14.35 8.57 5.14
N VAL A 400 -15.20 8.55 6.18
CA VAL A 400 -16.00 9.71 6.58
C VAL A 400 -15.53 10.20 7.94
N TYR A 401 -15.09 11.46 7.97
CA TYR A 401 -14.58 12.13 9.17
C TYR A 401 -15.59 13.14 9.69
N TYR A 402 -15.65 13.23 11.01
CA TYR A 402 -16.41 14.24 11.73
C TYR A 402 -15.49 15.01 12.65
N HIS A 403 -15.40 16.31 12.42
CA HIS A 403 -14.65 17.22 13.28
C HIS A 403 -15.58 17.83 14.32
N ASP A 404 -15.44 17.40 15.58
CA ASP A 404 -16.13 18.04 16.71
C ASP A 404 -15.20 19.11 17.30
N PRO A 405 -15.58 20.39 17.23
CA PRO A 405 -14.75 21.46 17.81
C PRO A 405 -14.51 21.33 19.32
N SER A 406 -15.36 20.57 20.02
CA SER A 406 -15.20 20.33 21.47
C SER A 406 -14.21 19.22 21.80
N GLU A 407 -14.00 18.28 20.89
CA GLU A 407 -13.05 17.15 21.05
C GLU A 407 -11.66 17.48 20.49
N GLY A 408 -11.59 18.38 19.49
CA GLY A 408 -10.33 18.90 18.96
C GLY A 408 -9.56 17.95 18.03
N TYR A 409 -10.18 16.86 17.53
CA TYR A 409 -9.61 15.94 16.58
C TYR A 409 -10.64 15.44 15.56
N ASP A 410 -10.17 14.85 14.46
CA ASP A 410 -11.01 14.28 13.40
C ASP A 410 -11.35 12.83 13.73
N ARG A 411 -12.61 12.54 14.06
CA ARG A 411 -13.13 11.21 14.27
C ARG A 411 -13.41 10.54 12.94
N LEU A 412 -12.98 9.31 12.75
CA LEU A 412 -13.37 8.48 11.60
C LEU A 412 -14.71 7.78 11.92
N VAL A 413 -15.83 8.44 11.58
CA VAL A 413 -17.18 8.05 12.00
C VAL A 413 -17.86 7.03 11.10
N GLY A 414 -17.29 6.78 9.92
CA GLY A 414 -17.76 5.77 8.97
C GLY A 414 -16.69 5.38 7.97
N PHE A 415 -16.72 4.11 7.57
CA PHE A 415 -15.82 3.57 6.56
C PHE A 415 -16.58 2.56 5.69
N LYS A 416 -16.37 2.61 4.38
CA LYS A 416 -16.96 1.67 3.44
C LYS A 416 -16.01 1.37 2.31
N VAL A 417 -15.97 0.11 1.89
CA VAL A 417 -15.35 -0.30 0.64
C VAL A 417 -16.43 -0.65 -0.37
N HIS A 418 -16.42 -0.01 -1.52
CA HIS A 418 -17.28 -0.32 -2.66
C HIS A 418 -16.47 -1.05 -3.72
N ASN A 419 -16.78 -2.32 -3.97
CA ASN A 419 -16.21 -3.08 -5.07
C ASN A 419 -17.14 -3.01 -6.28
N THR A 420 -16.62 -2.67 -7.45
CA THR A 420 -17.42 -2.41 -8.67
C THR A 420 -18.14 -3.63 -9.24
N LEU A 421 -17.80 -4.84 -8.82
CA LEU A 421 -18.48 -6.07 -9.22
C LEU A 421 -19.33 -6.68 -8.11
N LYS A 422 -18.89 -6.57 -6.85
CA LYS A 422 -19.49 -7.29 -5.71
C LYS A 422 -20.47 -6.44 -4.91
N THR A 423 -20.29 -5.12 -4.90
CA THR A 423 -21.17 -4.22 -4.15
C THR A 423 -22.36 -3.82 -5.01
N THR A 424 -23.55 -3.97 -4.47
CA THR A 424 -24.79 -3.52 -5.12
C THR A 424 -24.89 -1.99 -5.08
N ASN A 425 -25.65 -1.43 -6.03
CA ASN A 425 -25.97 -0.02 -6.01
C ASN A 425 -26.97 0.28 -4.87
N ASP A 426 -26.54 1.06 -3.86
CA ASP A 426 -27.35 1.36 -2.67
C ASP A 426 -28.42 2.43 -2.91
N PHE A 427 -28.46 3.04 -4.11
CA PHE A 427 -29.46 4.05 -4.48
C PHE A 427 -30.67 3.47 -5.23
N ILE A 428 -30.66 2.17 -5.51
CA ILE A 428 -31.81 1.46 -6.09
C ILE A 428 -32.68 0.94 -4.94
N HIS A 429 -33.92 1.39 -4.88
CA HIS A 429 -34.98 0.89 -3.98
C HIS A 429 -35.97 0.02 -4.75
#